data_0d27c3460c9174cc085a248ca0310a95
#
_entry.id   0d27c3460c9174cc085a248ca0310a95
#
_cell.length_a   1.000
_cell.length_b   1.000
_cell.length_c   1.000
_cell.angle_alpha   90.00
_cell.angle_beta   90.00
_cell.angle_gamma   90.00
#
_symmetry.space_group_name_H-M   'P 1'
#
loop_
_entity.id
_entity.type
_entity.pdbx_description
1 polymer ?
#
loop_
_entity_poly.entity_id
_entity_poly.type
_entity_poly.pdbx_seq_one_letter_code
_entity_poly.pdbx_strand_id
1 'polypeptide(L)'
;MRILDGEEYDEKVQRKQYEDFLPGFRKAARECGYALAVHGSMERDLDLVAVPWVENPSAPEVVVFAIARVCRGMIVGADWNKPYRRLFQIDLPWRGNENRNYIEISVTPTTTETIKPEDLI
;
A
#
# COMPACT_ATOMS: atom_id res chain seq x y z
N MET A 1 -10.38 22.00 16.10
CA MET A 1 -10.14 21.79 15.47
C MET A 1 -9.86 22.22 14.69
N ARG A 2 -9.86 22.21 14.68
CA ARG A 2 -9.51 22.58 13.92
C ARG A 2 -9.62 22.36 13.15
N ILE A 3 -9.66 22.07 12.86
CA ILE A 3 -9.54 21.98 12.08
C ILE A 3 -9.65 21.78 11.59
N LEU A 4 -9.84 21.54 11.15
CA LEU A 4 -9.93 21.35 10.75
C LEU A 4 -9.75 21.07 10.52
N ASP A 5 -9.95 20.90 10.15
CA ASP A 5 -9.49 20.56 10.10
C ASP A 5 -8.77 20.65 10.49
N GLY A 6 -8.66 21.55 10.06
CA GLY A 6 -7.43 21.39 10.52
C GLY A 6 -7.40 20.71 11.58
N GLU A 7 -7.89 20.25 11.33
CA GLU A 7 -7.89 19.50 12.25
C GLU A 7 -6.62 19.03 12.65
N GLU A 8 -6.37 18.93 13.86
CA GLU A 8 -5.17 18.45 14.38
C GLU A 8 -5.00 17.00 14.06
N TYR A 9 -3.79 16.55 13.81
CA TYR A 9 -3.48 15.16 13.59
C TYR A 9 -3.74 14.36 14.86
N ASP A 10 -4.50 13.28 14.74
CA ASP A 10 -4.79 12.40 15.86
C ASP A 10 -4.42 10.98 15.43
N GLU A 11 -3.40 10.43 16.06
CA GLU A 11 -2.87 9.13 15.71
C GLU A 11 -3.89 8.02 15.91
N LYS A 12 -4.76 8.15 16.89
CA LYS A 12 -5.76 7.12 17.13
C LYS A 12 -6.81 7.10 16.04
N VAL A 13 -7.24 8.28 15.59
CA VAL A 13 -8.18 8.37 14.48
C VAL A 13 -7.54 7.85 13.20
N GLN A 14 -6.28 8.19 13.00
CA GLN A 14 -5.53 7.75 11.83
C GLN A 14 -5.46 6.22 11.78
N ARG A 15 -5.06 5.60 12.87
CA ARG A 15 -4.94 4.15 12.92
C ARG A 15 -6.29 3.49 12.68
N LYS A 16 -7.34 4.02 13.30
CA LYS A 16 -8.68 3.47 13.13
C LYS A 16 -9.10 3.51 11.67
N GLN A 17 -8.80 4.60 11.00
CA GLN A 17 -9.10 4.73 9.58
C GLN A 17 -8.40 3.66 8.76
N TYR A 18 -7.11 3.46 9.03
CA TYR A 18 -6.35 2.43 8.33
C TYR A 18 -6.94 1.05 8.60
N GLU A 19 -7.25 0.79 9.87
CA GLU A 19 -7.82 -0.52 10.23
C GLU A 19 -9.14 -0.77 9.54
N ASP A 20 -9.94 0.28 9.37
CA ASP A 20 -11.22 0.15 8.70
C ASP A 20 -11.07 -0.20 7.23
N PHE A 21 -10.00 0.25 6.59
CA PHE A 21 -9.77 -0.05 5.18
C PHE A 21 -9.17 -1.43 4.96
N LEU A 22 -8.48 -1.99 5.96
CA LEU A 22 -7.68 -3.20 5.75
C LEU A 22 -8.46 -4.39 5.19
N PRO A 23 -9.68 -4.70 5.66
CA PRO A 23 -10.40 -5.82 5.06
C PRO A 23 -10.63 -5.63 3.56
N GLY A 24 -10.96 -4.42 3.16
CA GLY A 24 -11.15 -4.13 1.74
C GLY A 24 -9.86 -4.20 0.96
N PHE A 25 -8.77 -3.72 1.54
CA PHE A 25 -7.45 -3.82 0.90
C PHE A 25 -7.07 -5.27 0.70
N ARG A 26 -7.28 -6.10 1.71
CA ARG A 26 -6.93 -7.52 1.62
C ARG A 26 -7.76 -8.25 0.58
N LYS A 27 -9.04 -7.91 0.50
CA LYS A 27 -9.91 -8.49 -0.50
C LYS A 27 -9.45 -8.11 -1.90
N ALA A 28 -9.16 -6.83 -2.11
CA ALA A 28 -8.70 -6.36 -3.40
C ALA A 28 -7.38 -7.03 -3.80
N ALA A 29 -6.46 -7.14 -2.87
CA ALA A 29 -5.18 -7.79 -3.14
C ALA A 29 -5.37 -9.26 -3.48
N ARG A 30 -6.23 -9.93 -2.74
CA ARG A 30 -6.48 -11.36 -2.98
C ARG A 30 -7.04 -11.59 -4.35
N GLU A 31 -7.94 -10.72 -4.80
CA GLU A 31 -8.54 -10.85 -6.13
C GLU A 31 -7.51 -10.66 -7.23
N CYS A 32 -6.41 -9.99 -6.92
CA CYS A 32 -5.31 -9.81 -7.86
C CYS A 32 -4.23 -10.88 -7.71
N GLY A 33 -4.40 -11.81 -6.78
CA GLY A 33 -3.45 -12.89 -6.57
C GLY A 33 -2.34 -12.58 -5.57
N TYR A 34 -2.59 -11.64 -4.64
CA TYR A 34 -1.59 -11.23 -3.67
C TYR A 34 -2.09 -11.40 -2.25
N ALA A 35 -1.18 -11.75 -1.36
CA ALA A 35 -1.40 -11.64 0.07
C ALA A 35 -0.89 -10.27 0.51
N LEU A 36 -1.58 -9.67 1.46
CA LEU A 36 -1.25 -8.33 1.91
C LEU A 36 -0.96 -8.33 3.39
N ALA A 37 0.16 -7.73 3.77
CA ALA A 37 0.55 -7.64 5.16
C ALA A 37 0.80 -6.18 5.53
N VAL A 38 0.55 -5.86 6.80
CA VAL A 38 0.88 -4.56 7.34
C VAL A 38 2.30 -4.61 7.87
N HIS A 39 3.03 -3.55 7.60
CA HIS A 39 4.39 -3.38 8.07
C HIS A 39 4.44 -2.08 8.87
N GLY A 40 5.05 -2.11 10.04
CA GLY A 40 5.19 -0.90 10.84
C GLY A 40 4.02 -0.66 11.77
N SER A 41 3.95 0.55 12.32
CA SER A 41 3.09 0.86 13.46
C SER A 41 1.73 1.42 13.08
N MET A 42 1.55 1.88 11.87
CA MET A 42 0.33 2.58 11.43
C MET A 42 0.12 3.91 12.16
N GLU A 43 1.15 4.44 12.78
CA GLU A 43 0.98 5.70 13.52
C GLU A 43 0.93 6.90 12.58
N ARG A 44 1.66 6.83 11.48
CA ARG A 44 1.63 7.89 10.49
C ARG A 44 1.22 7.33 9.17
N ASP A 45 2.18 6.77 8.46
CA ASP A 45 1.93 6.16 7.17
C ASP A 45 1.48 4.72 7.39
N LEU A 46 0.70 4.23 6.46
CA LEU A 46 0.37 2.82 6.44
C LEU A 46 1.30 2.15 5.44
N ASP A 47 2.12 1.24 5.93
CA ASP A 47 3.06 0.52 5.09
C ASP A 47 2.53 -0.87 4.84
N LEU A 48 2.35 -1.21 3.58
CA LEU A 48 1.80 -2.50 3.18
C LEU A 48 2.82 -3.23 2.32
N VAL A 49 2.79 -4.55 2.41
CA VAL A 49 3.60 -5.41 1.55
C VAL A 49 2.64 -6.36 0.86
N ALA A 50 2.69 -6.37 -0.47
CA ALA A 50 1.89 -7.27 -1.29
C ALA A 50 2.81 -8.34 -1.84
N VAL A 51 2.49 -9.60 -1.55
CA VAL A 51 3.32 -10.74 -1.94
C VAL A 51 2.52 -11.61 -2.90
N PRO A 52 3.05 -11.94 -4.07
CA PRO A 52 2.32 -12.82 -4.99
C PRO A 52 2.12 -14.19 -4.36
N TRP A 53 0.97 -14.74 -4.58
CA TRP A 53 0.53 -15.90 -3.84
C TRP A 53 0.00 -16.98 -4.76
N VAL A 54 -0.28 -16.63 -6.00
CA VAL A 54 -0.75 -17.54 -7.02
C VAL A 54 0.23 -17.56 -8.18
N GLU A 55 0.04 -18.50 -9.09
CA GLU A 55 0.97 -18.68 -10.18
C GLU A 55 1.00 -17.49 -11.14
N ASN A 56 -0.17 -16.92 -11.41
CA ASN A 56 -0.26 -15.82 -12.37
C ASN A 56 -0.95 -14.62 -11.73
N PRO A 57 -0.26 -13.92 -10.83
CA PRO A 57 -0.86 -12.74 -10.21
C PRO A 57 -0.96 -11.60 -11.20
N SER A 58 -1.82 -10.65 -10.91
CA SER A 58 -1.91 -9.43 -11.69
C SER A 58 -0.60 -8.66 -11.59
N ALA A 59 -0.36 -7.77 -12.55
CA ALA A 59 0.81 -6.92 -12.50
C ALA A 59 0.77 -6.04 -11.25
N PRO A 60 1.94 -5.62 -10.74
CA PRO A 60 1.98 -4.77 -9.54
C PRO A 60 1.10 -3.54 -9.63
N GLU A 61 1.07 -2.89 -10.78
CA GLU A 61 0.25 -1.69 -10.97
C GLU A 61 -1.23 -1.98 -10.77
N VAL A 62 -1.66 -3.16 -11.15
CA VAL A 62 -3.07 -3.54 -11.06
C VAL A 62 -3.47 -3.71 -9.61
N VAL A 63 -2.66 -4.39 -8.80
CA VAL A 63 -3.01 -4.58 -7.38
C VAL A 63 -2.99 -3.25 -6.64
N VAL A 64 -2.03 -2.37 -6.96
CA VAL A 64 -1.95 -1.06 -6.31
C VAL A 64 -3.17 -0.22 -6.69
N PHE A 65 -3.58 -0.26 -7.96
CA PHE A 65 -4.77 0.46 -8.39
C PHE A 65 -6.02 -0.06 -7.69
N ALA A 66 -6.13 -1.39 -7.54
CA ALA A 66 -7.27 -1.98 -6.86
C ALA A 66 -7.34 -1.53 -5.40
N ILE A 67 -6.20 -1.45 -4.73
CA ILE A 67 -6.15 -0.99 -3.34
C ILE A 67 -6.49 0.49 -3.28
N ALA A 68 -5.97 1.30 -4.19
CA ALA A 68 -6.26 2.72 -4.21
C ALA A 68 -7.74 2.98 -4.37
N ARG A 69 -8.43 2.16 -5.15
CA ARG A 69 -9.88 2.33 -5.34
C ARG A 69 -10.67 2.09 -4.07
N VAL A 70 -10.21 1.17 -3.22
CA VAL A 70 -10.91 0.87 -1.97
C VAL A 70 -10.97 2.11 -1.08
N CYS A 71 -9.88 2.87 -1.02
CA CYS A 71 -9.81 4.04 -0.14
C CYS A 71 -10.01 5.35 -0.89
N ARG A 72 -10.38 5.30 -2.16
CA ARG A 72 -10.53 6.48 -2.99
C ARG A 72 -9.24 7.30 -3.00
N GLY A 73 -8.12 6.60 -3.00
CA GLY A 73 -6.81 7.23 -3.01
C GLY A 73 -6.31 7.46 -4.40
N MET A 74 -5.19 8.16 -4.48
CA MET A 74 -4.55 8.49 -5.74
C MET A 74 -3.11 8.02 -5.69
N ILE A 75 -2.70 7.28 -6.71
CA ILE A 75 -1.30 6.85 -6.80
C ILE A 75 -0.49 8.06 -7.23
N VAL A 76 0.43 8.51 -6.38
CA VAL A 76 1.18 9.73 -6.60
C VAL A 76 2.66 9.49 -6.85
N GLY A 77 3.14 8.25 -6.68
CA GLY A 77 4.54 7.97 -6.93
C GLY A 77 4.79 6.49 -7.02
N ALA A 78 5.88 6.16 -7.69
CA ALA A 78 6.34 4.79 -7.79
C ALA A 78 7.86 4.80 -7.89
N ASP A 79 8.49 3.83 -7.25
CA ASP A 79 9.94 3.69 -7.29
C ASP A 79 10.28 2.29 -7.79
N TRP A 80 10.86 2.25 -8.97
CA TRP A 80 11.21 1.00 -9.63
C TRP A 80 12.65 0.59 -9.38
N ASN A 81 13.39 1.40 -8.63
CA ASN A 81 14.82 1.21 -8.47
C ASN A 81 15.20 0.24 -7.36
N LYS A 82 14.21 -0.19 -6.57
CA LYS A 82 14.49 -1.17 -5.52
C LYS A 82 14.67 -2.55 -6.15
N PRO A 83 15.71 -3.28 -5.78
CA PRO A 83 16.05 -4.51 -6.49
C PRO A 83 15.03 -5.64 -6.32
N TYR A 84 14.33 -5.69 -5.21
CA TYR A 84 13.47 -6.85 -4.94
C TYR A 84 12.03 -6.46 -4.68
N ARG A 85 11.65 -5.22 -4.99
CA ARG A 85 10.29 -4.77 -4.79
C ARG A 85 10.05 -3.53 -5.61
N ARG A 86 8.79 -3.27 -5.86
CA ARG A 86 8.34 -2.02 -6.45
C ARG A 86 7.55 -1.28 -5.41
N LEU A 87 7.89 -0.03 -5.20
CA LEU A 87 7.31 0.79 -4.14
C LEU A 87 6.36 1.80 -4.76
N PHE A 88 5.15 1.85 -4.21
CA PHE A 88 4.13 2.79 -4.68
C PHE A 88 3.63 3.60 -3.50
N GLN A 89 3.25 4.83 -3.79
CA GLN A 89 2.68 5.71 -2.78
C GLN A 89 1.27 6.11 -3.18
N ILE A 90 0.33 5.99 -2.25
CA ILE A 90 -1.06 6.37 -2.44
C ILE A 90 -1.39 7.50 -1.48
N ASP A 91 -1.87 8.61 -2.03
CA ASP A 91 -2.36 9.73 -1.25
C ASP A 91 -3.84 9.58 -1.01
N LEU A 92 -4.31 10.20 0.06
CA LEU A 92 -5.73 10.25 0.39
C LEU A 92 -6.19 11.71 0.31
N PRO A 93 -6.47 12.20 -0.90
CA PRO A 93 -6.72 13.64 -1.06
C PRO A 93 -7.94 14.14 -0.30
N TRP A 94 -8.91 13.26 -0.07
CA TRP A 94 -10.11 13.65 0.67
C TRP A 94 -9.83 13.92 2.15
N ARG A 95 -8.62 13.60 2.63
CA ARG A 95 -8.25 13.84 4.03
C ARG A 95 -7.71 15.24 4.28
N GLY A 96 -7.41 15.99 3.23
CA GLY A 96 -6.87 17.33 3.36
C GLY A 96 -5.36 17.34 3.35
N ASN A 97 -4.81 18.52 3.10
CA ASN A 97 -3.38 18.67 2.90
C ASN A 97 -2.58 18.75 4.16
N GLU A 98 -3.21 19.13 5.27
CA GLU A 98 -2.51 19.26 6.53
C GLU A 98 -2.01 17.93 7.02
N ASN A 99 -2.73 16.89 6.68
CA ASN A 99 -2.37 15.55 7.10
C ASN A 99 -1.66 14.88 5.95
N ARG A 100 -0.36 14.85 6.00
CA ARG A 100 0.44 14.39 4.87
C ARG A 100 0.76 12.92 4.91
N ASN A 101 0.04 12.18 5.73
CA ASN A 101 0.27 10.76 5.82
C ASN A 101 -0.29 10.06 4.60
N TYR A 102 0.34 9.01 4.18
CA TYR A 102 -0.03 8.30 2.97
C TYR A 102 0.16 6.81 3.17
N ILE A 103 -0.22 6.06 2.16
CA ILE A 103 -0.07 4.62 2.15
C ILE A 103 1.07 4.27 1.21
N GLU A 104 2.03 3.48 1.71
CA GLU A 104 3.10 2.94 0.88
C GLU A 104 2.86 1.46 0.69
N ILE A 105 3.00 1.01 -0.54
CA ILE A 105 2.85 -0.41 -0.84
C ILE A 105 4.12 -0.88 -1.52
N SER A 106 4.76 -1.88 -0.91
CA SER A 106 5.85 -2.59 -1.53
C SER A 106 5.27 -3.85 -2.17
N VAL A 107 5.47 -4.00 -3.47
CA VAL A 107 5.03 -5.19 -4.17
C VAL A 107 6.26 -6.02 -4.51
N THR A 108 6.33 -7.24 -4.00
CA THR A 108 7.48 -8.10 -4.26
C THR A 108 7.32 -8.72 -5.64
N PRO A 109 8.42 -9.15 -6.27
CA PRO A 109 8.34 -9.74 -7.60
C PRO A 109 7.64 -11.08 -7.57
N THR A 110 7.11 -11.47 -8.73
CA THR A 110 6.53 -12.78 -8.89
C THR A 110 7.63 -13.83 -8.96
N THR A 111 7.24 -15.09 -8.82
CA THR A 111 8.21 -16.17 -8.89
C THR A 111 8.83 -16.27 -10.29
N THR A 112 8.12 -15.81 -11.33
CA THR A 112 8.67 -15.84 -12.67
C THR A 112 9.69 -14.74 -12.90
N GLU A 113 9.72 -13.75 -12.04
CA GLU A 113 10.73 -12.70 -12.07
C GLU A 113 11.82 -12.99 -11.05
N THR A 114 11.89 -14.22 -10.58
CA THR A 114 12.72 -14.51 -9.47
C THR A 114 14.17 -14.38 -9.77
N ILE A 115 14.86 -14.15 -8.70
CA ILE A 115 16.29 -14.14 -8.64
C ILE A 115 16.81 -15.50 -9.06
N LYS A 116 17.73 -15.52 -10.00
CA LYS A 116 18.34 -16.77 -10.42
C LYS A 116 19.20 -17.31 -9.31
N PRO A 117 19.38 -18.63 -9.24
CA PRO A 117 20.21 -19.19 -8.16
C PRO A 117 21.60 -18.56 -8.07
N GLU A 118 22.19 -18.21 -9.20
CA GLU A 118 23.50 -17.59 -9.20
C GLU A 118 23.48 -16.19 -8.60
N ASP A 119 22.33 -15.54 -8.56
CA ASP A 119 22.21 -14.20 -7.99
C ASP A 119 22.06 -14.21 -6.49
N LEU A 120 21.86 -15.37 -5.90
CA LEU A 120 21.68 -15.50 -4.47
C LEU A 120 22.99 -15.65 -3.71
N ILE A 121 24.09 -15.75 -4.39
CA ILE A 121 25.40 -16.02 -3.77
C ILE A 121 26.18 -14.75 -3.53
#